data_768c8d95a6c5a754f0783e94ae750018
#
_entry.id   768c8d95a6c5a754f0783e94ae750018
#
_cell.length_a   1.000
_cell.length_b   1.000
_cell.length_c   1.000
_cell.angle_alpha   90.00
_cell.angle_beta   90.00
_cell.angle_gamma   90.00
#
_symmetry.space_group_name_H-M   'P 1'
#
loop_
_entity.id
_entity.type
_entity.pdbx_description
1 polymer ?
#
loop_
_entity_poly.entity_id
_entity_poly.type
_entity_poly.pdbx_seq_one_letter_code
_entity_poly.pdbx_strand_id
1 'polypeptide(L)'
;MEFINNLINLGSTPAVLIGAFFICLIGYAIGSIKIKGIELGTAGVFLMALLFGYLFTLPGLKDIPVIGALYIENAKASAVTSYKFIDSIGLVLFVTAVGSIAGPNFFRDLKKNAKSYVPLGAVIIVIGALVTVLFALIPGIGGDFANGVLSGALTSTPAFSAAKQVAKNEGLVALGHAVAYPFGVIGVVLFAQIIPKMVHADMAHERALIAAPAKEAKAADGKKKKLIELDEFGFGAFGLAIVLGILLGSIKIPLTSAGYDGATFSLGTRADRLSRR
;
A
#
# COMPACT_ATOMS: atom_id res chain seq x y z
N MET A 1 -34.68 -19.68 -0.22
CA MET A 1 -33.37 -19.68 0.47
C MET A 1 -32.36 -20.56 -0.25
N GLU A 2 -32.64 -21.84 -0.53
CA GLU A 2 -31.74 -22.72 -1.31
C GLU A 2 -31.41 -22.22 -2.73
N PHE A 3 -32.38 -21.62 -3.43
CA PHE A 3 -32.15 -21.03 -4.75
C PHE A 3 -31.12 -19.90 -4.71
N ILE A 4 -31.21 -19.02 -3.70
CA ILE A 4 -30.23 -17.93 -3.50
C ILE A 4 -28.87 -18.50 -3.07
N ASN A 5 -28.84 -19.50 -2.21
CA ASN A 5 -27.59 -20.19 -1.83
C ASN A 5 -26.93 -20.92 -3.02
N ASN A 6 -27.71 -21.51 -3.91
CA ASN A 6 -27.17 -22.17 -5.10
C ASN A 6 -26.76 -21.16 -6.18
N LEU A 7 -27.44 -20.02 -6.28
CA LEU A 7 -27.07 -18.92 -7.19
C LEU A 7 -25.80 -18.19 -6.71
N ILE A 8 -25.60 -18.11 -5.38
CA ILE A 8 -24.49 -17.43 -4.69
C ILE A 8 -23.47 -18.45 -4.16
N ASN A 9 -23.57 -19.72 -4.52
CA ASN A 9 -22.50 -20.68 -4.25
C ASN A 9 -21.30 -20.40 -5.15
N LEU A 10 -20.90 -19.13 -5.09
CA LEU A 10 -19.70 -18.57 -5.66
C LEU A 10 -18.54 -19.30 -4.98
N GLY A 11 -17.70 -19.93 -5.77
CA GLY A 11 -16.43 -20.44 -5.26
C GLY A 11 -15.71 -19.32 -4.48
N SER A 12 -14.80 -19.68 -3.61
CA SER A 12 -14.12 -18.73 -2.72
C SER A 12 -13.52 -17.51 -3.44
N THR A 13 -13.01 -17.66 -4.66
CA THR A 13 -12.38 -16.57 -5.42
C THR A 13 -13.37 -15.51 -5.89
N PRO A 14 -14.51 -15.83 -6.54
CA PRO A 14 -15.52 -14.84 -6.88
C PRO A 14 -16.10 -14.12 -5.66
N ALA A 15 -16.37 -14.83 -4.57
CA ALA A 15 -16.87 -14.21 -3.34
C ALA A 15 -15.89 -13.19 -2.76
N VAL A 16 -14.59 -13.51 -2.73
CA VAL A 16 -13.54 -12.61 -2.27
C VAL A 16 -13.41 -11.37 -3.17
N LEU A 17 -13.52 -11.54 -4.49
CA LEU A 17 -13.50 -10.42 -5.44
C LEU A 17 -14.71 -9.49 -5.23
N ILE A 18 -15.91 -10.05 -5.14
CA ILE A 18 -17.12 -9.26 -4.88
C ILE A 18 -16.99 -8.50 -3.57
N GLY A 19 -16.53 -9.16 -2.50
CA GLY A 19 -16.31 -8.52 -1.20
C GLY A 19 -15.29 -7.38 -1.29
N ALA A 20 -14.16 -7.58 -1.97
CA ALA A 20 -13.14 -6.56 -2.13
C ALA A 20 -13.66 -5.34 -2.91
N PHE A 21 -14.35 -5.54 -4.05
CA PHE A 21 -14.91 -4.44 -4.82
C PHE A 21 -16.08 -3.74 -4.11
N PHE A 22 -16.89 -4.48 -3.34
CA PHE A 22 -17.94 -3.90 -2.51
C PHE A 22 -17.37 -3.00 -1.41
N ILE A 23 -16.31 -3.44 -0.74
CA ILE A 23 -15.60 -2.62 0.25
C ILE A 23 -14.99 -1.37 -0.41
N CYS A 24 -14.40 -1.52 -1.59
CA CYS A 24 -13.89 -0.37 -2.35
C CYS A 24 -15.00 0.63 -2.68
N LEU A 25 -16.14 0.15 -3.16
CA LEU A 25 -17.29 1.01 -3.52
C LEU A 25 -17.78 1.83 -2.32
N ILE A 26 -18.03 1.17 -1.18
CA ILE A 26 -18.47 1.84 0.04
C ILE A 26 -17.38 2.76 0.57
N GLY A 27 -16.13 2.31 0.56
CA GLY A 27 -14.98 3.08 1.02
C GLY A 27 -14.78 4.38 0.22
N TYR A 28 -14.92 4.32 -1.11
CA TYR A 28 -14.89 5.52 -1.94
C TYR A 28 -16.08 6.43 -1.70
N ALA A 29 -17.28 5.87 -1.55
CA ALA A 29 -18.48 6.66 -1.27
C ALA A 29 -18.33 7.43 0.04
N ILE A 30 -17.86 6.79 1.11
CA ILE A 30 -17.64 7.43 2.41
C ILE A 30 -16.43 8.38 2.36
N GLY A 31 -15.35 7.97 1.70
CA GLY A 31 -14.13 8.77 1.57
C GLY A 31 -14.31 10.07 0.81
N SER A 32 -15.29 10.13 -0.10
CA SER A 32 -15.64 11.34 -0.88
C SER A 32 -16.53 12.34 -0.14
N ILE A 33 -17.02 12.00 1.07
CA ILE A 33 -17.83 12.91 1.88
C ILE A 33 -16.92 14.04 2.39
N LYS A 34 -17.30 15.29 2.04
CA LYS A 34 -16.59 16.49 2.48
C LYS A 34 -17.19 17.04 3.77
N ILE A 35 -16.42 17.02 4.84
CA ILE A 35 -16.79 17.63 6.12
C ILE A 35 -15.92 18.88 6.32
N LYS A 36 -16.54 20.07 6.30
CA LYS A 36 -15.82 21.36 6.40
C LYS A 36 -14.67 21.53 5.38
N GLY A 37 -14.84 20.96 4.18
CA GLY A 37 -13.82 21.02 3.11
C GLY A 37 -12.67 20.04 3.30
N ILE A 38 -12.76 19.07 4.20
CA ILE A 38 -11.83 17.97 4.41
C ILE A 38 -12.49 16.68 3.93
N GLU A 39 -11.78 15.91 3.12
CA GLU A 39 -12.22 14.59 2.64
C GLU A 39 -11.14 13.54 2.89
N LEU A 40 -11.55 12.31 3.21
CA LEU A 40 -10.62 11.21 3.41
C LEU A 40 -10.11 10.61 2.09
N GLY A 41 -10.84 10.82 0.99
CA GLY A 41 -10.49 10.27 -0.31
C GLY A 41 -10.33 8.75 -0.28
N THR A 42 -9.23 8.24 -0.86
CA THR A 42 -8.91 6.80 -0.89
C THR A 42 -8.66 6.17 0.48
N ALA A 43 -8.36 6.99 1.51
CA ALA A 43 -8.22 6.49 2.87
C ALA A 43 -9.54 5.90 3.40
N GLY A 44 -10.69 6.36 2.90
CA GLY A 44 -11.99 5.78 3.21
C GLY A 44 -12.08 4.30 2.85
N VAL A 45 -11.47 3.88 1.73
CA VAL A 45 -11.43 2.47 1.32
C VAL A 45 -10.69 1.62 2.35
N PHE A 46 -9.53 2.11 2.83
CA PHE A 46 -8.74 1.39 3.81
C PHE A 46 -9.48 1.26 5.15
N LEU A 47 -10.08 2.36 5.63
CA LEU A 47 -10.86 2.33 6.88
C LEU A 47 -12.05 1.38 6.79
N MET A 48 -12.75 1.37 5.66
CA MET A 48 -13.84 0.42 5.43
C MET A 48 -13.34 -1.02 5.34
N ALA A 49 -12.18 -1.27 4.72
CA ALA A 49 -11.59 -2.60 4.69
C ALA A 49 -11.25 -3.12 6.10
N LEU A 50 -10.72 -2.27 6.99
CA LEU A 50 -10.49 -2.63 8.39
C LEU A 50 -11.80 -2.92 9.13
N LEU A 51 -12.82 -2.06 8.95
CA LEU A 51 -14.12 -2.24 9.56
C LEU A 51 -14.78 -3.56 9.13
N PHE A 52 -14.82 -3.84 7.83
CA PHE A 52 -15.37 -5.08 7.31
C PHE A 52 -14.53 -6.29 7.73
N GLY A 53 -13.19 -6.16 7.75
CA GLY A 53 -12.31 -7.20 8.27
C GLY A 53 -12.62 -7.57 9.72
N TYR A 54 -12.92 -6.57 10.56
CA TYR A 54 -13.38 -6.80 11.92
C TYR A 54 -14.80 -7.41 11.96
N LEU A 55 -15.75 -6.85 11.21
CA LEU A 55 -17.13 -7.35 11.17
C LEU A 55 -17.18 -8.83 10.77
N PHE A 56 -16.36 -9.26 9.80
CA PHE A 56 -16.31 -10.65 9.36
C PHE A 56 -15.65 -11.61 10.37
N THR A 57 -15.19 -11.13 11.52
CA THR A 57 -14.76 -11.98 12.64
C THR A 57 -15.83 -12.13 13.74
N LEU A 58 -16.93 -11.37 13.65
CA LEU A 58 -17.99 -11.38 14.66
C LEU A 58 -18.86 -12.65 14.54
N PRO A 59 -19.01 -13.46 15.60
CA PRO A 59 -19.71 -14.75 15.52
C PRO A 59 -21.14 -14.69 15.00
N GLY A 60 -21.85 -13.59 15.26
CA GLY A 60 -23.24 -13.42 14.83
C GLY A 60 -23.45 -13.21 13.33
N LEU A 61 -22.41 -12.92 12.57
CA LEU A 61 -22.50 -12.70 11.12
C LEU A 61 -22.22 -13.95 10.29
N LYS A 62 -21.61 -14.99 10.88
CA LYS A 62 -21.23 -16.20 10.16
C LYS A 62 -22.42 -17.00 9.61
N ASP A 63 -23.58 -16.89 10.26
CA ASP A 63 -24.78 -17.63 9.90
C ASP A 63 -25.64 -16.92 8.84
N ILE A 64 -25.25 -15.69 8.43
CA ILE A 64 -25.90 -14.94 7.36
C ILE A 64 -25.40 -15.49 6.01
N PRO A 65 -26.27 -16.00 5.10
CA PRO A 65 -25.88 -16.76 3.93
C PRO A 65 -24.84 -16.10 3.02
N VAL A 66 -24.92 -14.79 2.79
CA VAL A 66 -23.96 -14.06 1.91
C VAL A 66 -22.70 -13.66 2.68
N ILE A 67 -22.86 -13.23 3.92
CA ILE A 67 -21.76 -12.76 4.77
C ILE A 67 -20.94 -13.92 5.30
N GLY A 68 -21.57 -15.05 5.61
CA GLY A 68 -20.90 -16.26 6.05
C GLY A 68 -19.90 -16.82 5.03
N ALA A 69 -20.13 -16.59 3.72
CA ALA A 69 -19.16 -16.95 2.69
C ALA A 69 -17.87 -16.09 2.73
N LEU A 70 -17.96 -14.89 3.28
CA LEU A 70 -16.84 -13.94 3.46
C LEU A 70 -16.21 -14.07 4.85
N TYR A 71 -16.80 -14.86 5.75
CA TYR A 71 -16.33 -15.02 7.12
C TYR A 71 -15.00 -15.77 7.17
N ILE A 72 -14.01 -15.16 7.82
CA ILE A 72 -12.61 -15.60 7.73
C ILE A 72 -12.37 -16.97 8.36
N GLU A 73 -13.05 -17.32 9.46
CA GLU A 73 -12.92 -18.64 10.11
C GLU A 73 -13.53 -19.78 9.29
N ASN A 74 -14.57 -19.50 8.51
CA ASN A 74 -15.17 -20.48 7.60
C ASN A 74 -14.45 -20.52 6.26
N ALA A 75 -13.50 -19.61 6.02
CA ALA A 75 -12.76 -19.56 4.79
C ALA A 75 -11.94 -20.85 4.63
N LYS A 76 -12.37 -21.71 3.72
CA LYS A 76 -11.57 -22.86 3.27
C LYS A 76 -10.18 -22.36 2.89
N ALA A 77 -9.15 -23.19 2.98
CA ALA A 77 -7.77 -22.84 2.61
C ALA A 77 -7.66 -22.11 1.26
N SER A 78 -8.58 -22.39 0.33
CA SER A 78 -8.72 -21.70 -0.96
C SER A 78 -9.07 -20.20 -0.86
N ALA A 79 -9.90 -19.78 0.11
CA ALA A 79 -10.23 -18.35 0.26
C ALA A 79 -9.04 -17.56 0.83
N VAL A 80 -8.31 -18.13 1.79
CA VAL A 80 -7.07 -17.52 2.31
C VAL A 80 -6.05 -17.34 1.19
N THR A 81 -5.93 -18.33 0.29
CA THR A 81 -5.06 -18.23 -0.89
C THR A 81 -5.52 -17.13 -1.84
N SER A 82 -6.83 -16.98 -2.05
CA SER A 82 -7.41 -15.92 -2.90
C SER A 82 -7.16 -14.53 -2.32
N TYR A 83 -7.29 -14.33 -1.00
CA TYR A 83 -6.95 -13.04 -0.35
C TYR A 83 -5.46 -12.70 -0.51
N LYS A 84 -4.55 -13.67 -0.32
CA LYS A 84 -3.11 -13.47 -0.52
C LYS A 84 -2.77 -13.15 -1.98
N PHE A 85 -3.46 -13.76 -2.92
CA PHE A 85 -3.28 -13.49 -4.35
C PHE A 85 -3.72 -12.06 -4.71
N ILE A 86 -4.90 -11.62 -4.22
CA ILE A 86 -5.39 -10.25 -4.43
C ILE A 86 -4.47 -9.23 -3.77
N ASP A 87 -3.98 -9.49 -2.56
CA ASP A 87 -3.00 -8.64 -1.86
C ASP A 87 -1.73 -8.47 -2.70
N SER A 88 -1.19 -9.58 -3.23
CA SER A 88 0.01 -9.56 -4.08
C SER A 88 -0.20 -8.79 -5.39
N ILE A 89 -1.32 -9.01 -6.09
CA ILE A 89 -1.67 -8.28 -7.30
C ILE A 89 -1.86 -6.79 -6.98
N GLY A 90 -2.62 -6.46 -5.93
CA GLY A 90 -2.85 -5.09 -5.51
C GLY A 90 -1.55 -4.35 -5.23
N LEU A 91 -0.61 -4.99 -4.53
CA LEU A 91 0.70 -4.42 -4.25
C LEU A 91 1.50 -4.18 -5.54
N VAL A 92 1.55 -5.15 -6.44
CA VAL A 92 2.28 -5.03 -7.72
C VAL A 92 1.69 -3.89 -8.57
N LEU A 93 0.37 -3.85 -8.72
CA LEU A 93 -0.32 -2.80 -9.48
C LEU A 93 -0.08 -1.41 -8.84
N PHE A 94 -0.18 -1.30 -7.51
CA PHE A 94 0.05 -0.05 -6.79
C PHE A 94 1.47 0.46 -7.00
N VAL A 95 2.49 -0.38 -6.77
CA VAL A 95 3.90 0.02 -6.90
C VAL A 95 4.22 0.39 -8.35
N THR A 96 3.71 -0.37 -9.33
CA THR A 96 3.92 -0.08 -10.76
C THR A 96 3.24 1.22 -11.16
N ALA A 97 2.01 1.48 -10.70
CA ALA A 97 1.30 2.73 -10.98
C ALA A 97 2.05 3.94 -10.40
N VAL A 98 2.48 3.87 -9.14
CA VAL A 98 3.27 4.92 -8.49
C VAL A 98 4.60 5.13 -9.23
N GLY A 99 5.30 4.05 -9.58
CA GLY A 99 6.53 4.10 -10.36
C GLY A 99 6.34 4.72 -11.75
N SER A 100 5.24 4.40 -12.42
CA SER A 100 4.91 4.95 -13.74
C SER A 100 4.60 6.46 -13.69
N ILE A 101 3.98 6.93 -12.61
CA ILE A 101 3.70 8.36 -12.40
C ILE A 101 4.97 9.13 -12.02
N ALA A 102 5.75 8.61 -11.09
CA ALA A 102 6.94 9.27 -10.55
C ALA A 102 8.17 9.13 -11.46
N GLY A 103 8.33 7.99 -12.12
CA GLY A 103 9.55 7.59 -12.84
C GLY A 103 10.01 8.59 -13.90
N PRO A 104 9.14 9.05 -14.83
CA PRO A 104 9.55 9.96 -15.91
C PRO A 104 10.23 11.25 -15.44
N ASN A 105 9.84 11.72 -14.27
CA ASN A 105 10.33 12.97 -13.71
C ASN A 105 11.34 12.76 -12.57
N PHE A 106 11.49 11.53 -12.10
CA PHE A 106 12.22 11.21 -10.88
C PHE A 106 13.67 11.77 -10.87
N PHE A 107 14.46 11.43 -11.88
CA PHE A 107 15.87 11.87 -11.91
C PHE A 107 16.02 13.39 -12.06
N ARG A 108 15.13 14.04 -12.80
CA ARG A 108 15.13 15.48 -12.96
C ARG A 108 14.79 16.19 -11.65
N ASP A 109 13.71 15.72 -11.02
CA ASP A 109 13.18 16.32 -9.80
C ASP A 109 14.09 16.01 -8.60
N LEU A 110 14.70 14.81 -8.58
CA LEU A 110 15.73 14.44 -7.62
C LEU A 110 16.93 15.40 -7.75
N LYS A 111 17.46 15.63 -8.96
CA LYS A 111 18.61 16.53 -9.16
C LYS A 111 18.30 17.95 -8.70
N LYS A 112 17.10 18.44 -8.93
CA LYS A 112 16.66 19.80 -8.55
C LYS A 112 16.46 19.94 -7.04
N ASN A 113 15.85 18.95 -6.43
CA ASN A 113 15.33 19.02 -5.06
C ASN A 113 16.10 18.17 -4.05
N ALA A 114 17.13 17.41 -4.49
CA ALA A 114 17.86 16.49 -3.64
C ALA A 114 18.43 17.14 -2.37
N LYS A 115 18.95 18.35 -2.49
CA LYS A 115 19.56 19.08 -1.36
C LYS A 115 18.58 19.39 -0.22
N SER A 116 17.28 19.51 -0.53
CA SER A 116 16.24 19.84 0.46
C SER A 116 15.44 18.62 0.88
N TYR A 117 14.89 17.87 -0.08
CA TYR A 117 13.95 16.77 0.23
C TYR A 117 14.63 15.49 0.68
N VAL A 118 15.84 15.15 0.16
CA VAL A 118 16.53 13.92 0.55
C VAL A 118 16.99 13.98 2.01
N PRO A 119 17.66 15.03 2.50
CA PRO A 119 18.02 15.14 3.92
C PRO A 119 16.79 15.15 4.82
N LEU A 120 15.74 15.89 4.46
CA LEU A 120 14.52 15.96 5.26
C LEU A 120 13.85 14.57 5.36
N GLY A 121 13.73 13.86 4.25
CA GLY A 121 13.21 12.49 4.23
C GLY A 121 14.08 11.54 5.06
N ALA A 122 15.40 11.63 4.96
CA ALA A 122 16.33 10.83 5.76
C ALA A 122 16.16 11.09 7.26
N VAL A 123 16.04 12.37 7.66
CA VAL A 123 15.82 12.76 9.06
C VAL A 123 14.51 12.17 9.60
N ILE A 124 13.42 12.25 8.83
CA ILE A 124 12.12 11.67 9.22
C ILE A 124 12.25 10.16 9.43
N ILE A 125 12.91 9.45 8.51
CA ILE A 125 13.09 7.99 8.59
C ILE A 125 13.96 7.63 9.79
N VAL A 126 15.07 8.32 10.02
CA VAL A 126 15.98 8.04 11.13
C VAL A 126 15.29 8.31 12.48
N ILE A 127 14.61 9.45 12.62
CA ILE A 127 13.85 9.75 13.84
C ILE A 127 12.74 8.72 14.06
N GLY A 128 11.99 8.36 13.01
CA GLY A 128 10.98 7.31 13.09
C GLY A 128 11.57 5.97 13.55
N ALA A 129 12.72 5.58 13.02
CA ALA A 129 13.41 4.35 13.42
C ALA A 129 13.88 4.41 14.90
N LEU A 130 14.45 5.52 15.33
CA LEU A 130 14.88 5.70 16.73
C LEU A 130 13.69 5.63 17.70
N VAL A 131 12.59 6.32 17.38
CA VAL A 131 11.36 6.25 18.18
C VAL A 131 10.82 4.83 18.23
N THR A 132 10.88 4.10 17.12
CA THR A 132 10.44 2.71 17.06
C THR A 132 11.29 1.79 17.93
N VAL A 133 12.61 1.98 17.95
CA VAL A 133 13.49 1.23 18.84
C VAL A 133 13.13 1.52 20.32
N LEU A 134 12.94 2.78 20.68
CA LEU A 134 12.52 3.15 22.04
C LEU A 134 11.16 2.56 22.40
N PHE A 135 10.21 2.58 21.47
CA PHE A 135 8.89 2.00 21.64
C PHE A 135 8.95 0.48 21.83
N ALA A 136 9.83 -0.21 21.09
CA ALA A 136 10.04 -1.66 21.20
C ALA A 136 10.66 -2.09 22.55
N LEU A 137 11.31 -1.17 23.28
CA LEU A 137 11.88 -1.45 24.60
C LEU A 137 10.82 -1.45 25.72
N ILE A 138 9.62 -0.97 25.45
CA ILE A 138 8.52 -1.00 26.44
C ILE A 138 8.11 -2.47 26.67
N PRO A 139 8.05 -2.94 27.92
CA PRO A 139 7.63 -4.28 28.25
C PRO A 139 6.27 -4.62 27.63
N GLY A 140 6.18 -5.75 26.92
CA GLY A 140 4.96 -6.19 26.24
C GLY A 140 4.82 -5.70 24.80
N ILE A 141 5.66 -4.76 24.33
CA ILE A 141 5.66 -4.27 22.95
C ILE A 141 6.74 -4.95 22.16
N GLY A 142 6.82 -5.91 21.57
CA GLY A 142 7.96 -6.50 20.85
C GLY A 142 8.31 -5.74 19.56
N GLY A 143 9.50 -6.01 19.03
CA GLY A 143 10.00 -5.36 17.82
C GLY A 143 9.12 -5.58 16.59
N ASP A 144 8.46 -6.73 16.45
CA ASP A 144 7.57 -7.01 15.33
C ASP A 144 6.36 -6.07 15.33
N PHE A 145 5.71 -5.87 16.49
CA PHE A 145 4.60 -4.93 16.62
C PHE A 145 5.05 -3.48 16.39
N ALA A 146 6.19 -3.08 16.97
CA ALA A 146 6.73 -1.73 16.81
C ALA A 146 7.08 -1.42 15.34
N ASN A 147 7.66 -2.36 14.60
CA ASN A 147 7.91 -2.21 13.15
C ASN A 147 6.60 -2.09 12.35
N GLY A 148 5.57 -2.82 12.77
CA GLY A 148 4.22 -2.64 12.22
C GLY A 148 3.71 -1.22 12.44
N VAL A 149 3.81 -0.70 13.66
CA VAL A 149 3.40 0.68 14.01
C VAL A 149 4.17 1.71 13.19
N LEU A 150 5.48 1.56 13.02
CA LEU A 150 6.29 2.47 12.19
C LEU A 150 5.79 2.49 10.75
N SER A 151 5.63 1.31 10.13
CA SER A 151 5.17 1.22 8.74
C SER A 151 3.75 1.78 8.56
N GLY A 152 2.89 1.61 9.56
CA GLY A 152 1.53 2.17 9.57
C GLY A 152 1.53 3.69 9.73
N ALA A 153 2.27 4.22 10.70
CA ALA A 153 2.37 5.66 10.95
C ALA A 153 2.96 6.43 9.75
N LEU A 154 3.94 5.83 9.07
CA LEU A 154 4.52 6.38 7.83
C LEU A 154 3.66 6.10 6.59
N THR A 155 2.53 5.41 6.73
CA THR A 155 1.66 4.98 5.63
C THR A 155 2.41 4.26 4.50
N SER A 156 3.45 3.49 4.87
CA SER A 156 4.37 2.89 3.92
C SER A 156 4.10 1.40 3.71
N THR A 157 3.36 1.06 2.66
CA THR A 157 3.12 -0.33 2.23
C THR A 157 4.43 -1.09 1.92
N PRO A 158 5.44 -0.49 1.26
CA PRO A 158 6.73 -1.15 1.07
C PRO A 158 7.44 -1.46 2.40
N ALA A 159 7.44 -0.52 3.36
CA ALA A 159 8.01 -0.75 4.69
C ALA A 159 7.27 -1.87 5.44
N PHE A 160 5.95 -1.93 5.33
CA PHE A 160 5.14 -3.02 5.88
C PHE A 160 5.53 -4.38 5.30
N SER A 161 5.65 -4.47 3.98
CA SER A 161 6.10 -5.70 3.31
C SER A 161 7.51 -6.11 3.75
N ALA A 162 8.44 -5.17 3.87
CA ALA A 162 9.79 -5.43 4.35
C ALA A 162 9.79 -5.91 5.81
N ALA A 163 9.02 -5.26 6.68
CA ALA A 163 8.88 -5.65 8.09
C ALA A 163 8.34 -7.08 8.23
N LYS A 164 7.32 -7.46 7.45
CA LYS A 164 6.79 -8.84 7.43
C LYS A 164 7.84 -9.89 7.01
N GLN A 165 8.75 -9.53 6.11
CA GLN A 165 9.78 -10.47 5.63
C GLN A 165 10.81 -10.86 6.70
N VAL A 166 11.12 -9.95 7.62
CA VAL A 166 12.10 -10.16 8.68
C VAL A 166 11.49 -10.52 10.03
N ALA A 167 10.17 -10.41 10.16
CA ALA A 167 9.44 -10.64 11.39
C ALA A 167 9.50 -12.10 11.83
N LYS A 168 9.58 -12.31 13.14
CA LYS A 168 9.33 -13.61 13.77
C LYS A 168 7.84 -13.93 13.78
N ASN A 169 6.99 -12.92 13.98
CA ASN A 169 5.55 -13.03 13.95
C ASN A 169 4.93 -11.97 13.02
N GLU A 170 4.58 -12.38 11.79
CA GLU A 170 3.97 -11.50 10.79
C GLU A 170 2.61 -10.93 11.25
N GLY A 171 1.88 -11.65 12.10
CA GLY A 171 0.60 -11.19 12.66
C GLY A 171 0.76 -9.97 13.54
N LEU A 172 1.84 -9.89 14.36
CA LEU A 172 2.12 -8.73 15.18
C LEU A 172 2.51 -7.50 14.33
N VAL A 173 3.26 -7.69 13.25
CA VAL A 173 3.54 -6.60 12.29
C VAL A 173 2.25 -6.12 11.65
N ALA A 174 1.39 -7.04 11.22
CA ALA A 174 0.11 -6.70 10.61
C ALA A 174 -0.80 -5.94 11.59
N LEU A 175 -0.86 -6.38 12.85
CA LEU A 175 -1.63 -5.71 13.90
C LEU A 175 -1.12 -4.30 14.17
N GLY A 176 0.20 -4.12 14.34
CA GLY A 176 0.81 -2.81 14.56
C GLY A 176 0.54 -1.86 13.39
N HIS A 177 0.67 -2.36 12.16
CA HIS A 177 0.36 -1.60 10.95
C HIS A 177 -1.12 -1.19 10.90
N ALA A 178 -2.03 -2.14 11.13
CA ALA A 178 -3.47 -1.89 11.09
C ALA A 178 -3.92 -0.86 12.13
N VAL A 179 -3.33 -0.87 13.32
CA VAL A 179 -3.63 0.12 14.37
C VAL A 179 -3.10 1.51 14.01
N ALA A 180 -1.86 1.61 13.52
CA ALA A 180 -1.22 2.90 13.28
C ALA A 180 -1.61 3.56 11.96
N TYR A 181 -1.89 2.78 10.93
CA TYR A 181 -2.16 3.28 9.58
C TYR A 181 -3.32 4.28 9.49
N PRO A 182 -4.50 4.07 10.13
CA PRO A 182 -5.58 5.04 10.10
C PRO A 182 -5.16 6.41 10.63
N PHE A 183 -4.40 6.43 11.72
CA PHE A 183 -3.89 7.66 12.32
C PHE A 183 -2.87 8.35 11.41
N GLY A 184 -1.97 7.58 10.78
CA GLY A 184 -1.01 8.09 9.81
C GLY A 184 -1.72 8.75 8.63
N VAL A 185 -2.70 8.08 8.02
CA VAL A 185 -3.46 8.60 6.88
C VAL A 185 -4.27 9.84 7.25
N ILE A 186 -5.05 9.78 8.32
CA ILE A 186 -5.86 10.92 8.79
C ILE A 186 -4.95 12.10 9.14
N GLY A 187 -3.85 11.83 9.86
CA GLY A 187 -2.87 12.85 10.24
C GLY A 187 -2.27 13.56 9.03
N VAL A 188 -1.82 12.82 8.03
CA VAL A 188 -1.25 13.41 6.81
C VAL A 188 -2.29 14.20 6.01
N VAL A 189 -3.51 13.68 5.87
CA VAL A 189 -4.61 14.36 5.16
C VAL A 189 -4.96 15.67 5.87
N LEU A 190 -5.12 15.64 7.20
CA LEU A 190 -5.41 16.84 7.99
C LEU A 190 -4.26 17.85 7.91
N PHE A 191 -3.03 17.40 8.08
CA PHE A 191 -1.84 18.24 7.99
C PHE A 191 -1.77 18.94 6.62
N ALA A 192 -1.89 18.18 5.54
CA ALA A 192 -1.83 18.71 4.17
C ALA A 192 -2.95 19.72 3.85
N GLN A 193 -4.10 19.63 4.52
CA GLN A 193 -5.23 20.54 4.29
C GLN A 193 -5.24 21.73 5.25
N ILE A 194 -4.74 21.58 6.47
CA ILE A 194 -4.77 22.62 7.51
C ILE A 194 -3.55 23.54 7.41
N ILE A 195 -2.35 22.98 7.26
CA ILE A 195 -1.11 23.77 7.27
C ILE A 195 -1.08 24.88 6.22
N PRO A 196 -1.43 24.66 4.95
CA PRO A 196 -1.47 25.73 3.96
C PRO A 196 -2.39 26.89 4.37
N LYS A 197 -3.50 26.58 5.02
CA LYS A 197 -4.43 27.59 5.53
C LYS A 197 -3.84 28.37 6.71
N MET A 198 -3.14 27.70 7.61
CA MET A 198 -2.50 28.34 8.78
C MET A 198 -1.36 29.26 8.40
N VAL A 199 -0.54 28.88 7.41
CA VAL A 199 0.58 29.70 6.93
C VAL A 199 0.17 30.69 5.82
N HIS A 200 -1.14 30.79 5.53
CA HIS A 200 -1.68 31.66 4.47
C HIS A 200 -0.98 31.46 3.12
N ALA A 201 -0.62 30.22 2.78
CA ALA A 201 0.07 29.91 1.53
C ALA A 201 -0.83 30.13 0.32
N ASP A 202 -0.32 30.84 -0.70
CA ASP A 202 -0.98 30.92 -2.00
C ASP A 202 -0.80 29.62 -2.77
N MET A 203 -1.76 28.70 -2.57
CA MET A 203 -1.75 27.39 -3.20
C MET A 203 -1.85 27.43 -4.73
N ALA A 204 -2.36 28.51 -5.31
CA ALA A 204 -2.42 28.68 -6.76
C ALA A 204 -1.01 28.97 -7.30
N HIS A 205 -0.29 29.86 -6.63
CA HIS A 205 1.10 30.17 -6.94
C HIS A 205 2.03 28.96 -6.74
N GLU A 206 1.94 28.28 -5.60
CA GLU A 206 2.75 27.09 -5.30
C GLU A 206 2.52 25.95 -6.31
N ARG A 207 1.27 25.68 -6.68
CA ARG A 207 0.95 24.71 -7.73
C ARG A 207 1.48 25.12 -9.10
N ALA A 208 1.48 26.39 -9.43
CA ALA A 208 2.04 26.90 -10.68
C ALA A 208 3.56 26.69 -10.73
N LEU A 209 4.27 26.92 -9.62
CA LEU A 209 5.71 26.67 -9.50
C LEU A 209 6.07 25.17 -9.70
N ILE A 210 5.25 24.26 -9.15
CA ILE A 210 5.44 22.82 -9.33
C ILE A 210 5.08 22.38 -10.75
N ALA A 211 4.03 22.98 -11.35
CA ALA A 211 3.55 22.60 -12.67
C ALA A 211 4.41 23.14 -13.82
N ALA A 212 5.10 24.26 -13.64
CA ALA A 212 5.92 24.88 -14.67
C ALA A 212 7.00 23.94 -15.27
N PRO A 213 7.81 23.24 -14.46
CA PRO A 213 8.79 22.28 -14.97
C PRO A 213 8.17 21.09 -15.70
N ALA A 214 6.97 20.66 -15.29
CA ALA A 214 6.25 19.55 -15.92
C ALA A 214 5.68 19.94 -17.29
N LYS A 215 5.26 21.20 -17.47
CA LYS A 215 4.82 21.76 -18.77
C LYS A 215 5.98 21.88 -19.74
N GLU A 216 7.12 22.37 -19.28
CA GLU A 216 8.35 22.46 -20.10
C GLU A 216 8.84 21.08 -20.54
N ALA A 217 8.79 20.08 -19.66
CA ALA A 217 9.16 18.72 -20.00
C ALA A 217 8.22 18.08 -21.02
N LYS A 218 6.90 18.30 -20.88
CA LYS A 218 5.92 17.83 -21.89
C LYS A 218 6.11 18.51 -23.24
N ALA A 219 6.45 19.77 -23.27
CA ALA A 219 6.76 20.51 -24.50
C ALA A 219 8.05 20.00 -25.16
N ALA A 220 9.04 19.60 -24.38
CA ALA A 220 10.29 19.01 -24.86
C ALA A 220 10.10 17.56 -25.35
N ASP A 221 9.24 16.79 -24.69
CA ASP A 221 8.95 15.38 -25.04
C ASP A 221 8.04 15.27 -26.25
N GLY A 222 7.13 16.23 -26.47
CA GLY A 222 6.31 16.34 -27.70
C GLY A 222 7.11 16.50 -29.00
N LYS A 223 8.41 16.83 -28.91
CA LYS A 223 9.34 16.90 -30.05
C LYS A 223 10.12 15.59 -30.28
N LYS A 224 10.09 14.66 -29.32
CA LYS A 224 10.69 13.33 -29.50
C LYS A 224 9.71 12.40 -30.20
N LYS A 225 10.10 11.89 -31.35
CA LYS A 225 9.36 10.79 -32.01
C LYS A 225 9.27 9.64 -31.02
N LYS A 226 8.04 9.22 -30.68
CA LYS A 226 7.82 7.98 -29.93
C LYS A 226 8.46 6.84 -30.71
N LEU A 227 9.47 6.19 -30.16
CA LEU A 227 10.20 5.12 -30.82
C LEU A 227 9.35 3.88 -31.03
N ILE A 228 8.44 3.58 -30.10
CA ILE A 228 7.54 2.42 -30.15
C ILE A 228 6.23 2.83 -29.47
N GLU A 229 5.13 2.74 -30.19
CA GLU A 229 3.79 2.75 -29.63
C GLU A 229 3.35 1.28 -29.47
N LEU A 230 3.47 0.76 -28.23
CA LEU A 230 3.14 -0.62 -27.93
C LEU A 230 1.62 -0.85 -27.94
N ASP A 231 0.86 0.14 -27.44
CA ASP A 231 -0.60 0.13 -27.46
C ASP A 231 -1.17 1.53 -27.16
N GLU A 232 -2.45 1.74 -27.53
CA GLU A 232 -3.14 3.03 -27.31
C GLU A 232 -3.35 3.36 -25.83
N PHE A 233 -3.45 2.34 -24.97
CA PHE A 233 -3.79 2.48 -23.55
C PHE A 233 -2.56 2.44 -22.62
N GLY A 234 -1.38 2.10 -23.15
CA GLY A 234 -0.16 1.97 -22.34
C GLY A 234 -0.06 0.68 -21.53
N PHE A 235 -0.95 -0.30 -21.75
CA PHE A 235 -0.91 -1.58 -21.04
C PHE A 235 0.35 -2.38 -21.33
N GLY A 236 0.89 -2.31 -22.54
CA GLY A 236 2.14 -2.99 -22.90
C GLY A 236 3.33 -2.45 -22.11
N ALA A 237 3.46 -1.12 -21.99
CA ALA A 237 4.50 -0.49 -21.19
C ALA A 237 4.31 -0.80 -19.68
N PHE A 238 3.07 -0.78 -19.21
CA PHE A 238 2.73 -1.11 -17.83
C PHE A 238 3.03 -2.58 -17.51
N GLY A 239 2.63 -3.51 -18.39
CA GLY A 239 2.93 -4.93 -18.25
C GLY A 239 4.43 -5.23 -18.28
N LEU A 240 5.18 -4.57 -19.17
CA LEU A 240 6.65 -4.67 -19.21
C LEU A 240 7.28 -4.19 -17.89
N ALA A 241 6.79 -3.07 -17.35
CA ALA A 241 7.27 -2.55 -16.06
C ALA A 241 7.00 -3.55 -14.91
N ILE A 242 5.83 -4.23 -14.91
CA ILE A 242 5.53 -5.30 -13.94
C ILE A 242 6.53 -6.45 -14.08
N VAL A 243 6.73 -6.96 -15.29
CA VAL A 243 7.63 -8.10 -15.54
C VAL A 243 9.05 -7.77 -15.11
N LEU A 244 9.58 -6.62 -15.54
CA LEU A 244 10.92 -6.18 -15.15
C LEU A 244 11.02 -5.94 -13.64
N GLY A 245 10.00 -5.36 -13.02
CA GLY A 245 9.93 -5.14 -11.58
C GLY A 245 9.96 -6.45 -10.78
N ILE A 246 9.21 -7.47 -11.21
CA ILE A 246 9.22 -8.79 -10.59
C ILE A 246 10.59 -9.45 -10.75
N LEU A 247 11.18 -9.40 -11.96
CA LEU A 247 12.51 -9.98 -12.21
C LEU A 247 13.61 -9.32 -11.35
N LEU A 248 13.63 -7.98 -11.31
CA LEU A 248 14.58 -7.24 -10.46
C LEU A 248 14.33 -7.51 -8.97
N GLY A 249 13.06 -7.56 -8.57
CA GLY A 249 12.65 -7.87 -7.20
C GLY A 249 13.00 -9.29 -6.76
N SER A 250 13.16 -10.22 -7.69
CA SER A 250 13.54 -11.60 -7.41
C SER A 250 15.04 -11.76 -7.11
N ILE A 251 15.85 -10.74 -7.38
CA ILE A 251 17.29 -10.75 -7.08
C ILE A 251 17.47 -10.66 -5.56
N LYS A 252 18.09 -11.69 -4.98
CA LYS A 252 18.40 -11.78 -3.55
C LYS A 252 19.85 -11.38 -3.33
N ILE A 253 20.08 -10.39 -2.47
CA ILE A 253 21.42 -9.96 -2.08
C ILE A 253 21.68 -10.47 -0.66
N PRO A 254 22.67 -11.34 -0.42
CA PRO A 254 22.99 -11.79 0.92
C PRO A 254 23.57 -10.62 1.74
N LEU A 255 23.04 -10.42 2.95
CA LEU A 255 23.46 -9.35 3.88
C LEU A 255 24.46 -9.86 4.92
N THR A 256 24.64 -11.18 5.02
CA THR A 256 25.51 -11.79 6.03
C THR A 256 26.52 -12.73 5.36
N SER A 257 27.61 -13.02 6.07
CA SER A 257 28.62 -14.01 5.65
C SER A 257 28.05 -15.44 5.51
N ALA A 258 26.86 -15.73 6.05
CA ALA A 258 26.16 -17.00 5.84
C ALA A 258 25.54 -17.15 4.44
N GLY A 259 25.79 -16.20 3.54
CA GLY A 259 25.28 -16.25 2.17
C GLY A 259 23.76 -16.26 2.09
N TYR A 260 23.21 -17.14 1.22
CA TYR A 260 21.76 -17.21 0.99
C TYR A 260 20.98 -17.93 2.11
N ASP A 261 21.65 -18.63 3.03
CA ASP A 261 21.03 -19.27 4.20
C ASP A 261 20.83 -18.28 5.35
N GLY A 262 21.50 -17.13 5.30
CA GLY A 262 21.36 -16.03 6.25
C GLY A 262 20.31 -14.99 5.86
N ALA A 263 20.42 -13.78 6.41
CA ALA A 263 19.58 -12.66 6.04
C ALA A 263 19.86 -12.21 4.60
N THR A 264 18.83 -12.14 3.76
CA THR A 264 18.93 -11.67 2.38
C THR A 264 18.07 -10.42 2.22
N PHE A 265 18.56 -9.45 1.47
CA PHE A 265 17.79 -8.29 1.01
C PHE A 265 17.24 -8.59 -0.39
N SER A 266 15.96 -8.29 -0.58
CA SER A 266 15.31 -8.39 -1.88
C SER A 266 14.42 -7.17 -2.08
N LEU A 267 14.39 -6.64 -3.29
CA LEU A 267 13.54 -5.50 -3.66
C LEU A 267 12.08 -5.91 -3.92
N GLY A 268 11.81 -7.22 -3.98
CA GLY A 268 10.49 -7.77 -4.27
C GLY A 268 9.87 -8.52 -3.11
N THR A 269 8.60 -8.86 -3.27
CA THR A 269 7.86 -9.70 -2.32
C THR A 269 8.35 -11.14 -2.40
N ARG A 270 8.65 -11.76 -1.26
CA ARG A 270 9.02 -13.19 -1.19
C ARG A 270 7.84 -14.08 -1.57
N ALA A 271 7.90 -14.67 -2.75
CA ALA A 271 6.96 -15.73 -3.17
C ALA A 271 7.31 -17.12 -2.58
N ASP A 272 8.51 -17.28 -2.00
CA ASP A 272 9.12 -18.59 -1.68
C ASP A 272 8.80 -19.14 -0.27
N ARG A 273 8.00 -18.45 0.55
CA ARG A 273 7.56 -19.03 1.84
C ARG A 273 6.50 -20.15 1.73
N LEU A 274 5.95 -20.38 0.54
CA LEU A 274 4.96 -21.43 0.33
C LEU A 274 5.56 -22.84 0.15
N SER A 275 6.89 -22.96 0.02
CA SER A 275 7.56 -24.25 -0.23
C SER A 275 8.23 -24.89 1.00
N ARG A 276 8.16 -24.27 2.18
CA ARG A 276 8.76 -24.81 3.41
C ARG A 276 7.71 -25.01 4.50
N ARG A 277 6.69 -25.80 4.22
CA ARG A 277 5.87 -26.52 5.21
C ARG A 277 5.43 -27.85 4.65
#